data_af3252b53caa299a6c21e314ea68c001
#
_entry.id   af3252b53caa299a6c21e314ea68c001
#
_cell.length_a   1.000
_cell.length_b   1.000
_cell.length_c   1.000
_cell.angle_alpha   90.00
_cell.angle_beta   90.00
_cell.angle_gamma   90.00
#
_symmetry.space_group_name_H-M   'P 1'
#
loop_
_entity.id
_entity.type
_entity.pdbx_description
1 polymer ?
#
loop_
_entity_poly.entity_id
_entity_poly.type
_entity_poly.pdbx_seq_one_letter_code
_entity_poly.pdbx_strand_id
1 'polypeptide(L)'
;VNVIVALGIVPDGETSAGWILLKAIWEGVFTVLPIMIAYNAAKKLDVDPWLGGAIMAAPMTPQFTGVMSGMSGTSVSSALSGAIQCSANAVFGAETCTVSAFGIPIQLNDYGGNVFVPLLMAAVLAVVYHGLKRVIPDSVQLVFVPFLSLVVVFALTILVIGPLGIWLGGGLGAATAWLNAHVPFLFAFIIPMLYPFLVPLGLHWPLNALMLMNIQALGYDFVQGPMGVWNFACFGATAGVLV
;
A
#
# COMPACT_ATOMS: atom_id res chain seq x y z
N VAL A 1 12.33 -15.51 6.25
CA VAL A 1 13.04 -15.56 4.96
C VAL A 1 14.25 -14.64 5.01
N ASN A 2 14.10 -13.33 5.21
CA ASN A 2 15.22 -12.38 5.19
C ASN A 2 16.31 -12.65 6.25
N VAL A 3 15.94 -13.17 7.43
CA VAL A 3 16.91 -13.56 8.46
C VAL A 3 17.80 -14.73 7.99
N ILE A 4 17.24 -15.69 7.28
CA ILE A 4 17.98 -16.87 6.77
C ILE A 4 18.97 -16.44 5.68
N VAL A 5 18.57 -15.51 4.83
CA VAL A 5 19.45 -14.89 3.81
C VAL A 5 20.53 -14.04 4.48
N ALA A 6 20.16 -13.19 5.45
CA ALA A 6 21.10 -12.35 6.19
C ALA A 6 22.16 -13.15 6.99
N LEU A 7 21.80 -14.36 7.44
CA LEU A 7 22.72 -15.30 8.10
C LEU A 7 23.61 -16.06 7.11
N GLY A 8 23.46 -15.85 5.79
CA GLY A 8 24.24 -16.52 4.76
C GLY A 8 23.92 -18.02 4.61
N ILE A 9 22.80 -18.50 5.20
CA ILE A 9 22.39 -19.90 5.11
C ILE A 9 21.88 -20.22 3.70
N VAL A 10 21.25 -19.23 3.05
CA VAL A 10 20.78 -19.32 1.67
C VAL A 10 21.30 -18.12 0.89
N PRO A 11 21.89 -18.31 -0.31
CA PRO A 11 22.34 -17.21 -1.15
C PRO A 11 21.20 -16.32 -1.60
N ASP A 12 21.47 -15.02 -1.74
CA ASP A 12 20.55 -14.11 -2.43
C ASP A 12 20.33 -14.57 -3.88
N GLY A 13 19.07 -14.62 -4.30
CA GLY A 13 18.71 -15.07 -5.65
C GLY A 13 18.52 -16.58 -5.80
N GLU A 14 18.52 -17.35 -4.69
CA GLU A 14 18.19 -18.78 -4.74
C GLU A 14 16.84 -19.03 -5.44
N THR A 15 16.86 -19.85 -6.47
CA THR A 15 15.70 -20.16 -7.34
C THR A 15 15.19 -21.59 -7.19
N SER A 16 15.60 -22.31 -6.14
CA SER A 16 15.08 -23.65 -5.89
C SER A 16 13.56 -23.61 -5.65
N ALA A 17 12.86 -24.65 -6.10
CA ALA A 17 11.39 -24.71 -6.00
C ALA A 17 10.90 -24.56 -4.55
N GLY A 18 11.60 -25.12 -3.57
CA GLY A 18 11.26 -25.00 -2.15
C GLY A 18 11.40 -23.55 -1.65
N TRP A 19 12.42 -22.84 -2.12
CA TRP A 19 12.64 -21.43 -1.76
C TRP A 19 11.60 -20.49 -2.38
N ILE A 20 11.22 -20.75 -3.64
CA ILE A 20 10.13 -20.03 -4.31
C ILE A 20 8.81 -20.21 -3.56
N LEU A 21 8.49 -21.43 -3.10
CA LEU A 21 7.29 -21.68 -2.31
C LEU A 21 7.31 -20.95 -0.97
N LEU A 22 8.45 -20.95 -0.27
CA LEU A 22 8.62 -20.20 0.98
C LEU A 22 8.46 -18.67 0.77
N LYS A 23 9.01 -18.14 -0.31
CA LYS A 23 8.82 -16.73 -0.68
C LYS A 23 7.36 -16.43 -1.00
N ALA A 24 6.69 -17.28 -1.77
CA ALA A 24 5.29 -17.10 -2.15
C ALA A 24 4.34 -16.99 -0.93
N ILE A 25 4.63 -17.72 0.16
CA ILE A 25 3.81 -17.66 1.38
C ILE A 25 3.85 -16.26 2.00
N TRP A 26 5.03 -15.68 2.14
CA TRP A 26 5.14 -14.37 2.77
C TRP A 26 4.79 -13.22 1.81
N GLU A 27 5.20 -13.30 0.56
CA GLU A 27 4.85 -12.31 -0.47
C GLU A 27 3.34 -12.26 -0.71
N GLY A 28 2.67 -13.44 -0.68
CA GLY A 28 1.22 -13.52 -0.83
C GLY A 28 0.47 -12.72 0.23
N VAL A 29 0.93 -12.72 1.48
CA VAL A 29 0.30 -11.92 2.55
C VAL A 29 0.40 -10.41 2.23
N PHE A 30 1.58 -9.93 1.81
CA PHE A 30 1.77 -8.52 1.49
C PHE A 30 1.04 -8.10 0.22
N THR A 31 0.99 -8.97 -0.78
CA THR A 31 0.26 -8.72 -2.02
C THR A 31 -1.25 -8.58 -1.76
N VAL A 32 -1.82 -9.42 -0.91
CA VAL A 32 -3.27 -9.39 -0.58
C VAL A 32 -3.60 -8.33 0.47
N LEU A 33 -2.61 -7.79 1.18
CA LEU A 33 -2.80 -6.83 2.26
C LEU A 33 -3.70 -5.62 1.89
N PRO A 34 -3.52 -4.92 0.76
CA PRO A 34 -4.39 -3.80 0.39
C PRO A 34 -5.84 -4.21 0.20
N ILE A 35 -6.08 -5.41 -0.33
CA ILE A 35 -7.43 -5.97 -0.51
C ILE A 35 -8.09 -6.21 0.85
N MET A 36 -7.35 -6.79 1.80
CA MET A 36 -7.85 -7.04 3.15
C MET A 36 -8.13 -5.74 3.91
N ILE A 37 -7.29 -4.72 3.74
CA ILE A 37 -7.51 -3.40 4.33
C ILE A 37 -8.78 -2.78 3.76
N ALA A 38 -8.95 -2.78 2.43
CA ALA A 38 -10.13 -2.25 1.76
C ALA A 38 -11.42 -2.96 2.20
N TYR A 39 -11.38 -4.29 2.28
CA TYR A 39 -12.49 -5.11 2.77
C TYR A 39 -12.92 -4.73 4.20
N ASN A 40 -11.97 -4.66 5.13
CA ASN A 40 -12.24 -4.34 6.52
C ASN A 40 -12.64 -2.87 6.72
N ALA A 41 -12.06 -1.96 5.96
CA ALA A 41 -12.43 -0.54 5.98
C ALA A 41 -13.86 -0.34 5.47
N ALA A 42 -14.23 -0.97 4.35
CA ALA A 42 -15.59 -0.94 3.82
C ALA A 42 -16.61 -1.49 4.85
N LYS A 43 -16.28 -2.62 5.51
CA LYS A 43 -17.12 -3.18 6.59
C LYS A 43 -17.34 -2.21 7.75
N LYS A 44 -16.30 -1.47 8.16
CA LYS A 44 -16.41 -0.46 9.23
C LYS A 44 -17.21 0.78 8.83
N LEU A 45 -17.35 1.02 7.54
CA LEU A 45 -18.09 2.15 6.98
C LEU A 45 -19.50 1.78 6.52
N ASP A 46 -20.00 0.61 6.94
CA ASP A 46 -21.34 0.08 6.59
C ASP A 46 -21.57 -0.03 5.08
N VAL A 47 -20.52 -0.39 4.36
CA VAL A 47 -20.53 -0.72 2.93
C VAL A 47 -20.28 -2.21 2.77
N ASP A 48 -20.80 -2.80 1.71
CA ASP A 48 -20.56 -4.21 1.37
C ASP A 48 -19.04 -4.48 1.31
N PRO A 49 -18.50 -5.34 2.22
CA PRO A 49 -17.05 -5.53 2.34
C PRO A 49 -16.42 -6.10 1.07
N TRP A 50 -17.14 -7.00 0.35
CA TRP A 50 -16.64 -7.59 -0.87
C TRP A 50 -16.41 -6.55 -1.97
N LEU A 51 -17.24 -5.50 -2.00
CA LEU A 51 -17.12 -4.41 -2.97
C LEU A 51 -15.81 -3.64 -2.77
N GLY A 52 -15.47 -3.32 -1.51
CA GLY A 52 -14.17 -2.71 -1.20
C GLY A 52 -12.99 -3.59 -1.61
N GLY A 53 -13.07 -4.88 -1.29
CA GLY A 53 -12.05 -5.85 -1.71
C GLY A 53 -11.94 -5.99 -3.23
N ALA A 54 -13.06 -6.07 -3.94
CA ALA A 54 -13.10 -6.21 -5.40
C ALA A 54 -12.52 -4.99 -6.13
N ILE A 55 -12.86 -3.77 -5.68
CA ILE A 55 -12.32 -2.54 -6.26
C ILE A 55 -10.80 -2.50 -6.09
N MET A 56 -10.28 -2.87 -4.91
CA MET A 56 -8.85 -2.86 -4.66
C MET A 56 -8.11 -4.01 -5.35
N ALA A 57 -8.79 -5.14 -5.59
CA ALA A 57 -8.22 -6.26 -6.34
C ALA A 57 -8.05 -5.96 -7.84
N ALA A 58 -8.90 -5.10 -8.39
CA ALA A 58 -8.90 -4.81 -9.83
C ALA A 58 -7.55 -4.26 -10.36
N PRO A 59 -6.88 -3.28 -9.72
CA PRO A 59 -5.55 -2.83 -10.15
C PRO A 59 -4.43 -3.84 -9.86
N MET A 60 -4.71 -4.93 -9.14
CA MET A 60 -3.75 -6.01 -8.89
C MET A 60 -3.91 -7.18 -9.87
N THR A 61 -4.84 -7.07 -10.82
CA THR A 61 -5.02 -8.10 -11.86
C THR A 61 -3.83 -8.16 -12.81
N PRO A 62 -3.55 -9.34 -13.41
CA PRO A 62 -2.48 -9.47 -14.41
C PRO A 62 -2.61 -8.52 -15.60
N GLN A 63 -3.82 -8.12 -15.96
CA GLN A 63 -4.08 -7.17 -17.04
C GLN A 63 -3.52 -5.78 -16.68
N PHE A 64 -3.75 -5.31 -15.46
CA PHE A 64 -3.24 -4.01 -15.00
C PHE A 64 -1.74 -4.06 -14.70
N THR A 65 -1.30 -5.08 -13.95
CA THR A 65 0.13 -5.27 -13.63
C THR A 65 0.96 -5.60 -14.86
N GLY A 66 0.36 -6.22 -15.89
CA GLY A 66 0.99 -6.45 -17.19
C GLY A 66 1.34 -5.17 -17.92
N VAL A 67 0.51 -4.13 -17.82
CA VAL A 67 0.84 -2.79 -18.32
C VAL A 67 2.05 -2.21 -17.59
N MET A 68 2.13 -2.42 -16.27
CA MET A 68 3.27 -1.99 -15.45
C MET A 68 4.55 -2.80 -15.76
N SER A 69 4.42 -4.11 -16.01
CA SER A 69 5.55 -4.98 -16.35
C SER A 69 6.19 -4.60 -17.69
N GLY A 70 5.44 -3.98 -18.59
CA GLY A 70 5.95 -3.40 -19.83
C GLY A 70 6.99 -2.29 -19.60
N MET A 71 7.01 -1.69 -18.41
CA MET A 71 8.03 -0.73 -17.98
C MET A 71 9.38 -1.41 -17.69
N SER A 72 9.37 -2.67 -17.27
CA SER A 72 10.57 -3.44 -16.88
C SER A 72 11.18 -4.28 -18.01
N GLY A 73 10.77 -4.07 -19.27
CA GLY A 73 11.40 -4.75 -20.42
C GLY A 73 10.96 -6.20 -20.64
N THR A 74 9.98 -6.72 -19.92
CA THR A 74 9.44 -8.06 -20.09
C THR A 74 8.14 -8.02 -20.92
N SER A 75 8.27 -8.28 -22.20
CA SER A 75 7.29 -8.81 -23.18
C SER A 75 5.79 -8.50 -23.05
N VAL A 76 5.38 -7.31 -22.61
CA VAL A 76 4.04 -6.83 -22.91
C VAL A 76 4.11 -5.99 -24.18
N SER A 77 3.44 -6.49 -25.19
CA SER A 77 3.37 -6.06 -26.58
C SER A 77 4.00 -4.69 -26.90
N SER A 78 4.83 -4.70 -27.93
CA SER A 78 5.44 -3.53 -28.60
C SER A 78 4.46 -2.36 -28.90
N ALA A 79 3.16 -2.59 -28.81
CA ALA A 79 2.10 -1.59 -28.97
C ALA A 79 1.95 -0.65 -27.76
N LEU A 80 2.31 -1.09 -26.54
CA LEU A 80 2.19 -0.29 -25.32
C LEU A 80 3.50 0.41 -24.92
N SER A 81 4.65 -0.11 -25.36
CA SER A 81 5.96 0.46 -25.01
C SER A 81 6.18 1.89 -25.51
N GLY A 82 5.51 2.29 -26.60
CA GLY A 82 5.53 3.68 -27.11
C GLY A 82 4.54 4.64 -26.42
N ALA A 83 3.59 4.11 -25.65
CA ALA A 83 2.55 4.90 -24.98
C ALA A 83 2.86 5.23 -23.52
N ILE A 84 3.89 4.61 -22.95
CA ILE A 84 4.31 4.82 -21.56
C ILE A 84 5.37 5.92 -21.52
N GLN A 85 5.08 6.96 -20.77
CA GLN A 85 6.03 8.06 -20.51
C GLN A 85 6.45 8.03 -19.05
N CYS A 86 7.74 7.82 -18.80
CA CYS A 86 8.29 7.84 -17.46
C CYS A 86 9.05 9.14 -17.23
N SER A 87 8.82 9.77 -16.09
CA SER A 87 9.53 10.96 -15.62
C SER A 87 10.06 10.73 -14.20
N ALA A 88 11.30 11.14 -13.96
CA ALA A 88 11.86 11.12 -12.61
C ALA A 88 11.14 12.16 -11.74
N ASN A 89 10.56 11.69 -10.64
CA ASN A 89 9.95 12.59 -9.67
C ASN A 89 11.03 13.14 -8.73
N ALA A 90 11.31 14.42 -8.85
CA ALA A 90 12.35 15.10 -8.06
C ALA A 90 12.08 15.07 -6.54
N VAL A 91 10.83 14.86 -6.11
CA VAL A 91 10.42 14.88 -4.69
C VAL A 91 10.64 13.54 -4.01
N PHE A 92 10.47 12.43 -4.72
CA PHE A 92 10.49 11.09 -4.12
C PHE A 92 11.62 10.20 -4.62
N GLY A 93 12.44 10.68 -5.58
CA GLY A 93 13.54 9.92 -6.17
C GLY A 93 13.08 8.67 -6.96
N ALA A 94 11.78 8.47 -7.12
CA ALA A 94 11.20 7.34 -7.84
C ALA A 94 10.73 7.77 -9.23
N GLU A 95 10.86 6.89 -10.21
CA GLU A 95 10.29 7.12 -11.54
C GLU A 95 8.77 6.97 -11.48
N THR A 96 8.06 7.99 -11.95
CA THR A 96 6.62 7.92 -12.16
C THR A 96 6.33 7.73 -13.63
N CYS A 97 5.65 6.66 -13.96
CA CYS A 97 5.28 6.35 -15.32
C CYS A 97 3.80 6.58 -15.54
N THR A 98 3.46 7.16 -16.68
CA THR A 98 2.08 7.44 -17.07
C THR A 98 1.79 6.80 -18.41
N VAL A 99 0.58 6.26 -18.55
CA VAL A 99 0.04 5.75 -19.80
C VAL A 99 -1.22 6.53 -20.16
N SER A 100 -1.37 6.87 -21.43
CA SER A 100 -2.61 7.50 -21.90
C SER A 100 -3.63 6.43 -22.29
N ALA A 101 -4.75 6.37 -21.54
CA ALA A 101 -5.90 5.55 -21.90
C ALA A 101 -7.11 6.43 -22.16
N PHE A 102 -7.71 6.29 -23.34
CA PHE A 102 -8.85 7.12 -23.78
C PHE A 102 -8.57 8.63 -23.75
N GLY A 103 -7.30 9.04 -23.95
CA GLY A 103 -6.91 10.45 -23.87
C GLY A 103 -6.69 10.99 -22.44
N ILE A 104 -6.86 10.16 -21.42
CA ILE A 104 -6.64 10.52 -20.02
C ILE A 104 -5.30 9.91 -19.56
N PRO A 105 -4.36 10.70 -19.01
CA PRO A 105 -3.12 10.17 -18.47
C PRO A 105 -3.41 9.42 -17.16
N ILE A 106 -3.11 8.12 -17.15
CA ILE A 106 -3.21 7.26 -15.98
C ILE A 106 -1.81 7.04 -15.43
N GLN A 107 -1.62 7.31 -14.16
CA GLN A 107 -0.36 7.04 -13.47
C GLN A 107 -0.29 5.55 -13.13
N LEU A 108 0.78 4.90 -13.59
CA LEU A 108 1.04 3.50 -13.30
C LEU A 108 1.77 3.41 -11.96
N ASN A 109 1.12 2.80 -10.98
CA ASN A 109 1.66 2.63 -9.64
C ASN A 109 1.51 1.18 -9.19
N ASP A 110 2.50 0.70 -8.46
CA ASP A 110 2.36 -0.56 -7.73
C ASP A 110 1.57 -0.32 -6.45
N TYR A 111 0.45 -1.00 -6.33
CA TYR A 111 -0.43 -0.95 -5.16
C TYR A 111 -0.13 -2.04 -4.14
N GLY A 112 0.82 -2.95 -4.45
CA GLY A 112 1.25 -4.02 -3.54
C GLY A 112 1.82 -3.44 -2.25
N GLY A 113 1.33 -3.90 -1.09
CA GLY A 113 1.78 -3.40 0.21
C GLY A 113 1.34 -1.97 0.56
N ASN A 114 0.63 -1.26 -0.32
CA ASN A 114 0.17 0.10 -0.03
C ASN A 114 -1.02 0.08 0.95
N VAL A 115 -0.99 0.96 1.95
CA VAL A 115 -2.01 1.06 3.01
C VAL A 115 -2.89 2.29 2.84
N PHE A 116 -2.35 3.39 2.32
CA PHE A 116 -3.09 4.65 2.19
C PHE A 116 -4.15 4.59 1.10
N VAL A 117 -3.82 3.99 -0.05
CA VAL A 117 -4.75 3.88 -1.17
C VAL A 117 -6.02 3.14 -0.79
N PRO A 118 -5.97 1.92 -0.19
CA PRO A 118 -7.19 1.19 0.18
C PRO A 118 -8.02 1.91 1.24
N LEU A 119 -7.41 2.66 2.17
CA LEU A 119 -8.14 3.45 3.17
C LEU A 119 -8.87 4.64 2.55
N LEU A 120 -8.19 5.41 1.69
CA LEU A 120 -8.79 6.53 0.97
C LEU A 120 -9.89 6.04 0.02
N MET A 121 -9.64 4.96 -0.69
CA MET A 121 -10.62 4.33 -1.57
C MET A 121 -11.87 3.88 -0.81
N ALA A 122 -11.72 3.25 0.35
CA ALA A 122 -12.86 2.83 1.16
C ALA A 122 -13.68 4.02 1.68
N ALA A 123 -13.02 5.14 2.04
CA ALA A 123 -13.73 6.36 2.43
C ALA A 123 -14.56 6.95 1.28
N VAL A 124 -13.97 7.03 0.08
CA VAL A 124 -14.68 7.50 -1.13
C VAL A 124 -15.80 6.52 -1.51
N LEU A 125 -15.54 5.22 -1.42
CA LEU A 125 -16.55 4.18 -1.65
C LEU A 125 -17.75 4.36 -0.72
N ALA A 126 -17.55 4.64 0.56
CA ALA A 126 -18.63 4.87 1.50
C ALA A 126 -19.51 6.07 1.09
N VAL A 127 -18.89 7.17 0.68
CA VAL A 127 -19.63 8.36 0.21
C VAL A 127 -20.44 8.05 -1.05
N VAL A 128 -19.84 7.41 -2.04
CA VAL A 128 -20.50 7.06 -3.31
C VAL A 128 -21.62 6.05 -3.07
N TYR A 129 -21.36 4.99 -2.30
CA TYR A 129 -22.31 3.93 -2.03
C TYR A 129 -23.56 4.44 -1.30
N HIS A 130 -23.39 5.22 -0.22
CA HIS A 130 -24.50 5.80 0.52
C HIS A 130 -25.22 6.89 -0.30
N GLY A 131 -24.49 7.64 -1.13
CA GLY A 131 -25.09 8.57 -2.06
C GLY A 131 -25.99 7.89 -3.08
N LEU A 132 -25.51 6.82 -3.71
CA LEU A 132 -26.28 6.04 -4.68
C LEU A 132 -27.53 5.38 -4.04
N LYS A 133 -27.42 4.87 -2.81
CA LYS A 133 -28.56 4.32 -2.08
C LYS A 133 -29.68 5.32 -1.83
N ARG A 134 -29.37 6.62 -1.74
CA ARG A 134 -30.39 7.67 -1.56
C ARG A 134 -31.11 8.05 -2.85
N VAL A 135 -30.45 7.84 -4.00
CA VAL A 135 -30.95 8.27 -5.31
C VAL A 135 -31.66 7.13 -6.04
N ILE A 136 -31.17 5.90 -5.88
CA ILE A 136 -31.67 4.73 -6.60
C ILE A 136 -32.85 4.12 -5.85
N PRO A 137 -34.00 3.81 -6.53
CA PRO A 137 -35.14 3.15 -5.92
C PRO A 137 -34.78 1.76 -5.39
N ASP A 138 -35.38 1.36 -4.24
CA ASP A 138 -35.09 0.10 -3.55
C ASP A 138 -35.22 -1.14 -4.42
N SER A 139 -36.14 -1.14 -5.38
CA SER A 139 -36.40 -2.25 -6.28
C SER A 139 -35.21 -2.67 -7.16
N VAL A 140 -34.28 -1.76 -7.42
CA VAL A 140 -33.12 -1.98 -8.29
C VAL A 140 -31.78 -1.75 -7.59
N GLN A 141 -31.79 -1.36 -6.31
CA GLN A 141 -30.56 -1.07 -5.54
C GLN A 141 -29.61 -2.27 -5.50
N LEU A 142 -30.13 -3.48 -5.40
CA LEU A 142 -29.31 -4.70 -5.26
C LEU A 142 -28.28 -4.87 -6.40
N VAL A 143 -28.63 -4.42 -7.61
CA VAL A 143 -27.77 -4.57 -8.79
C VAL A 143 -27.05 -3.26 -9.11
N PHE A 144 -27.78 -2.14 -9.16
CA PHE A 144 -27.24 -0.88 -9.66
C PHE A 144 -26.29 -0.20 -8.67
N VAL A 145 -26.55 -0.29 -7.36
CA VAL A 145 -25.67 0.36 -6.37
C VAL A 145 -24.29 -0.27 -6.34
N PRO A 146 -24.11 -1.60 -6.23
CA PRO A 146 -22.79 -2.21 -6.29
C PRO A 146 -22.08 -1.99 -7.61
N PHE A 147 -22.80 -2.14 -8.74
CA PHE A 147 -22.22 -1.99 -10.07
C PHE A 147 -21.70 -0.57 -10.31
N LEU A 148 -22.53 0.44 -10.08
CA LEU A 148 -22.14 1.84 -10.26
C LEU A 148 -21.03 2.25 -9.28
N SER A 149 -21.13 1.82 -8.01
CA SER A 149 -20.07 2.06 -7.03
C SER A 149 -18.74 1.48 -7.48
N LEU A 150 -18.73 0.24 -7.99
CA LEU A 150 -17.53 -0.41 -8.49
C LEU A 150 -16.91 0.38 -9.64
N VAL A 151 -17.69 0.72 -10.65
CA VAL A 151 -17.20 1.43 -11.85
C VAL A 151 -16.67 2.82 -11.49
N VAL A 152 -17.46 3.60 -10.73
CA VAL A 152 -17.10 4.98 -10.40
C VAL A 152 -15.90 5.02 -9.46
N VAL A 153 -15.91 4.21 -8.40
CA VAL A 153 -14.82 4.24 -7.41
C VAL A 153 -13.54 3.62 -7.97
N PHE A 154 -13.63 2.60 -8.84
CA PHE A 154 -12.46 2.06 -9.52
C PHE A 154 -11.81 3.12 -10.41
N ALA A 155 -12.59 3.83 -11.23
CA ALA A 155 -12.08 4.93 -12.05
C ALA A 155 -11.42 6.03 -11.20
N LEU A 156 -12.08 6.44 -10.11
CA LEU A 156 -11.52 7.41 -9.16
C LEU A 156 -10.25 6.90 -8.47
N THR A 157 -10.19 5.60 -8.17
CA THR A 157 -9.02 4.98 -7.54
C THR A 157 -7.81 5.06 -8.46
N ILE A 158 -7.95 4.74 -9.73
CA ILE A 158 -6.83 4.80 -10.66
C ILE A 158 -6.41 6.24 -10.98
N LEU A 159 -7.40 7.15 -11.17
CA LEU A 159 -7.12 8.51 -11.65
C LEU A 159 -6.67 9.46 -10.53
N VAL A 160 -7.23 9.33 -9.33
CA VAL A 160 -7.07 10.34 -8.27
C VAL A 160 -6.55 9.72 -6.98
N ILE A 161 -7.22 8.69 -6.46
CA ILE A 161 -6.95 8.16 -5.13
C ILE A 161 -5.59 7.46 -5.09
N GLY A 162 -5.25 6.70 -6.13
CA GLY A 162 -3.97 6.02 -6.26
C GLY A 162 -2.79 6.99 -6.20
N PRO A 163 -2.70 7.97 -7.11
CA PRO A 163 -1.68 9.00 -7.06
C PRO A 163 -1.64 9.73 -5.71
N LEU A 164 -2.79 10.15 -5.16
CA LEU A 164 -2.85 10.83 -3.87
C LEU A 164 -2.33 9.95 -2.72
N GLY A 165 -2.71 8.68 -2.67
CA GLY A 165 -2.27 7.77 -1.62
C GLY A 165 -0.76 7.53 -1.67
N ILE A 166 -0.18 7.43 -2.86
CA ILE A 166 1.27 7.30 -3.04
C ILE A 166 1.99 8.61 -2.67
N TRP A 167 1.44 9.76 -3.05
CA TRP A 167 1.98 11.06 -2.66
C TRP A 167 1.96 11.28 -1.15
N LEU A 168 0.88 10.88 -0.48
CA LEU A 168 0.79 10.94 0.99
C LEU A 168 1.83 10.03 1.64
N GLY A 169 1.98 8.80 1.15
CA GLY A 169 3.00 7.86 1.64
C GLY A 169 4.41 8.39 1.45
N GLY A 170 4.73 8.83 0.23
CA GLY A 170 6.03 9.41 -0.09
C GLY A 170 6.33 10.70 0.66
N GLY A 171 5.32 11.58 0.80
CA GLY A 171 5.44 12.82 1.57
C GLY A 171 5.72 12.55 3.06
N LEU A 172 5.05 11.58 3.65
CA LEU A 172 5.31 11.15 5.02
C LEU A 172 6.71 10.54 5.16
N GLY A 173 7.14 9.73 4.16
CA GLY A 173 8.50 9.20 4.09
C GLY A 173 9.55 10.31 4.03
N ALA A 174 9.38 11.28 3.15
CA ALA A 174 10.28 12.42 3.03
C ALA A 174 10.32 13.27 4.31
N ALA A 175 9.18 13.52 4.95
CA ALA A 175 9.09 14.27 6.19
C ALA A 175 9.81 13.56 7.35
N THR A 176 9.64 12.25 7.48
CA THR A 176 10.33 11.44 8.50
C THR A 176 11.83 11.35 8.23
N ALA A 177 12.24 11.21 6.96
CA ALA A 177 13.66 11.24 6.57
C ALA A 177 14.30 12.58 6.89
N TRP A 178 13.62 13.69 6.57
CA TRP A 178 14.08 15.03 6.90
C TRP A 178 14.24 15.23 8.42
N LEU A 179 13.26 14.79 9.21
CA LEU A 179 13.30 14.87 10.66
C LEU A 179 14.46 14.06 11.25
N ASN A 180 14.67 12.84 10.75
CA ASN A 180 15.79 12.00 11.14
C ASN A 180 17.16 12.62 10.80
N ALA A 181 17.28 13.28 9.64
CA ALA A 181 18.52 13.91 9.20
C ALA A 181 18.87 15.18 9.99
N HIS A 182 17.87 15.99 10.37
CA HIS A 182 18.10 17.29 11.00
C HIS A 182 18.01 17.24 12.53
N VAL A 183 17.15 16.39 13.08
CA VAL A 183 16.90 16.31 14.53
C VAL A 183 16.77 14.84 14.97
N PRO A 184 17.82 14.01 14.81
CA PRO A 184 17.75 12.57 15.04
C PRO A 184 17.35 12.20 16.45
N PHE A 185 17.77 12.97 17.45
CA PHE A 185 17.40 12.75 18.84
C PHE A 185 15.88 12.91 19.07
N LEU A 186 15.30 13.97 18.52
CA LEU A 186 13.86 14.22 18.63
C LEU A 186 13.07 13.14 17.89
N PHE A 187 13.53 12.72 16.72
CA PHE A 187 12.93 11.61 15.97
C PHE A 187 12.95 10.30 16.76
N ALA A 188 14.12 9.94 17.32
CA ALA A 188 14.30 8.74 18.12
C ALA A 188 13.46 8.73 19.40
N PHE A 189 13.09 9.91 19.92
CA PHE A 189 12.21 10.06 21.09
C PHE A 189 10.72 10.01 20.72
N ILE A 190 10.32 10.73 19.66
CA ILE A 190 8.92 10.85 19.25
C ILE A 190 8.35 9.51 18.77
N ILE A 191 9.11 8.75 17.99
CA ILE A 191 8.62 7.49 17.42
C ILE A 191 8.23 6.48 18.51
N PRO A 192 9.09 6.12 19.47
CA PRO A 192 8.70 5.21 20.54
C PRO A 192 7.58 5.74 21.44
N MET A 193 7.52 7.06 21.63
CA MET A 193 6.49 7.70 22.45
C MET A 193 5.10 7.64 21.80
N LEU A 194 5.02 7.86 20.49
CA LEU A 194 3.74 7.84 19.77
C LEU A 194 3.27 6.42 19.42
N TYR A 195 4.18 5.50 19.25
CA TYR A 195 3.88 4.16 18.76
C TYR A 195 2.84 3.41 19.62
N PRO A 196 2.87 3.44 20.97
CA PRO A 196 1.86 2.80 21.82
C PRO A 196 0.43 3.29 21.55
N PHE A 197 0.28 4.54 21.13
CA PHE A 197 -1.03 5.12 20.78
C PHE A 197 -1.46 4.74 19.37
N LEU A 198 -0.49 4.56 18.46
CA LEU A 198 -0.77 4.19 17.06
C LEU A 198 -1.17 2.72 16.91
N VAL A 199 -0.66 1.84 17.79
CA VAL A 199 -0.96 0.39 17.75
C VAL A 199 -2.43 0.08 17.99
N PRO A 200 -3.08 0.55 19.07
CA PRO A 200 -4.51 0.32 19.30
C PRO A 200 -5.42 0.94 18.23
N LEU A 201 -4.98 2.04 17.62
CA LEU A 201 -5.69 2.69 16.52
C LEU A 201 -5.50 1.99 15.18
N GLY A 202 -4.61 0.99 15.10
CA GLY A 202 -4.26 0.30 13.86
C GLY A 202 -3.40 1.13 12.90
N LEU A 203 -2.93 2.31 13.33
CA LEU A 203 -2.11 3.23 12.52
C LEU A 203 -0.63 2.83 12.44
N HIS A 204 -0.20 1.79 13.13
CA HIS A 204 1.15 1.25 13.04
C HIS A 204 1.43 0.58 11.68
N TRP A 205 0.41 0.07 10.98
CA TRP A 205 0.56 -0.53 9.66
C TRP A 205 1.08 0.44 8.60
N PRO A 206 0.58 1.68 8.49
CA PRO A 206 1.19 2.70 7.64
C PRO A 206 2.68 2.94 7.92
N LEU A 207 3.11 2.89 9.18
CA LEU A 207 4.52 3.02 9.53
C LEU A 207 5.37 1.84 9.01
N ASN A 208 4.83 0.63 9.05
CA ASN A 208 5.52 -0.54 8.47
C ASN A 208 5.67 -0.43 6.94
N ALA A 209 4.64 0.08 6.25
CA ALA A 209 4.74 0.37 4.82
C ALA A 209 5.80 1.44 4.54
N LEU A 210 5.89 2.46 5.39
CA LEU A 210 6.89 3.51 5.29
C LEU A 210 8.31 2.96 5.49
N MET A 211 8.52 2.04 6.42
CA MET A 211 9.81 1.34 6.58
C MET A 211 10.22 0.60 5.30
N LEU A 212 9.27 -0.11 4.67
CA LEU A 212 9.54 -0.79 3.41
C LEU A 212 9.91 0.19 2.31
N MET A 213 9.20 1.31 2.20
CA MET A 213 9.51 2.38 1.25
C MET A 213 10.90 3.00 1.49
N ASN A 214 11.28 3.21 2.76
CA ASN A 214 12.62 3.70 3.11
C ASN A 214 13.71 2.73 2.66
N ILE A 215 13.53 1.43 2.90
CA ILE A 215 14.49 0.40 2.46
C ILE A 215 14.60 0.38 0.94
N GLN A 216 13.48 0.49 0.23
CA GLN A 216 13.48 0.49 -1.24
C GLN A 216 14.12 1.75 -1.82
N ALA A 217 13.88 2.93 -1.23
CA ALA A 217 14.36 4.21 -1.73
C ALA A 217 15.78 4.56 -1.27
N LEU A 218 16.11 4.24 -0.01
CA LEU A 218 17.34 4.68 0.64
C LEU A 218 18.35 3.53 0.88
N GLY A 219 17.91 2.27 0.75
CA GLY A 219 18.70 1.09 1.09
C GLY A 219 18.77 0.77 2.59
N TYR A 220 18.19 1.59 3.45
CA TYR A 220 18.13 1.39 4.90
C TYR A 220 16.86 1.99 5.50
N ASP A 221 16.49 1.52 6.70
CA ASP A 221 15.39 2.08 7.47
C ASP A 221 15.87 2.67 8.79
N PHE A 222 15.38 3.86 9.12
CA PHE A 222 15.70 4.60 10.34
C PHE A 222 14.55 4.59 11.36
N VAL A 223 13.38 4.08 10.99
CA VAL A 223 12.19 4.04 11.86
C VAL A 223 12.21 2.81 12.76
N GLN A 224 12.70 1.69 12.26
CA GLN A 224 12.70 0.40 12.96
C GLN A 224 13.57 0.40 14.22
N GLY A 225 14.70 1.13 14.22
CA GLY A 225 15.57 1.24 15.39
C GLY A 225 14.83 1.79 16.62
N PRO A 226 14.25 3.00 16.55
CA PRO A 226 13.43 3.57 17.63
C PRO A 226 12.20 2.71 17.99
N MET A 227 11.55 2.07 17.02
CA MET A 227 10.45 1.13 17.28
C MET A 227 10.90 -0.09 18.09
N GLY A 228 12.10 -0.58 17.86
CA GLY A 228 12.69 -1.67 18.63
C GLY A 228 12.74 -1.38 20.12
N VAL A 229 13.10 -0.16 20.50
CA VAL A 229 13.11 0.29 21.90
C VAL A 229 11.73 0.15 22.54
N TRP A 230 10.68 0.56 21.84
CA TRP A 230 9.31 0.41 22.35
C TRP A 230 8.92 -1.06 22.50
N ASN A 231 9.25 -1.93 21.56
CA ASN A 231 8.96 -3.37 21.64
C ASN A 231 9.60 -3.99 22.91
N PHE A 232 10.86 -3.68 23.18
CA PHE A 232 11.52 -4.16 24.40
C PHE A 232 10.91 -3.57 25.68
N ALA A 233 10.49 -2.33 25.66
CA ALA A 233 9.77 -1.71 26.77
C ALA A 233 8.43 -2.43 27.05
N CYS A 234 7.69 -2.81 26.00
CA CYS A 234 6.47 -3.62 26.13
C CYS A 234 6.74 -5.00 26.73
N PHE A 235 7.81 -5.68 26.31
CA PHE A 235 8.19 -6.96 26.90
C PHE A 235 8.53 -6.82 28.38
N GLY A 236 9.26 -5.77 28.76
CA GLY A 236 9.55 -5.44 30.14
C GLY A 236 8.30 -5.17 30.98
N ALA A 237 7.37 -4.39 30.44
CA ALA A 237 6.09 -4.10 31.09
C ALA A 237 5.23 -5.37 31.28
N THR A 238 5.15 -6.21 30.26
CA THR A 238 4.43 -7.49 30.33
C THR A 238 5.06 -8.44 31.35
N ALA A 239 6.40 -8.53 31.38
CA ALA A 239 7.11 -9.32 32.38
C ALA A 239 6.86 -8.80 33.81
N GLY A 240 6.79 -7.46 34.00
CA GLY A 240 6.48 -6.87 35.30
C GLY A 240 5.06 -7.10 35.79
N VAL A 241 4.12 -7.42 34.90
CA VAL A 241 2.73 -7.78 35.28
C VAL A 241 2.62 -9.26 35.67
N LEU A 242 3.57 -10.10 35.20
CA LEU A 242 3.57 -11.54 35.47
C LEU A 242 4.26 -11.90 36.80
N VAL A 243 4.94 -10.95 37.44
CA VAL A 243 5.59 -11.10 38.75
C VAL A 243 4.73 -10.48 39.82
#